data_ed095a01a3863e8885aa308a6b5c0610
#
_entry.id   ed095a01a3863e8885aa308a6b5c0610
#
_cell.length_a   1.000
_cell.length_b   1.000
_cell.length_c   1.000
_cell.angle_alpha   90.00
_cell.angle_beta   90.00
_cell.angle_gamma   90.00
#
_symmetry.space_group_name_H-M   'P 1'
#
loop_
_entity.id
_entity.type
_entity.pdbx_description
1 polymer ?
#
loop_
_entity_poly.entity_id
_entity_poly.type
_entity_poly.pdbx_seq_one_letter_code
_entity_poly.pdbx_strand_id
1 'polypeptide(L)'
;MDAARPERPRVLFICADPVGEEMAGLGIRCWELARALAGKASVTVAHGGTAERERDGVRTMPFRAHAPGALRELIAAADTVVAHPQWPLVNRWLRRSQARVIVDLYCPETLETLELLAGGAALERRQHTATTIDRLHAALRTGHHFVCASDGQRDLWVGAMLALRLLTPELYDADPSLREVIDLVPFGVPSEPPTAGSGGARAALGLGADSEIVLWNGGIWSWLDAPTAIRAVALLAARRPAVKLVFMGGAAAHPAAAASTRAARELAAELGVLGSAVHFHDSWIAYDERGGWLTEADCALSAHADHLETRFAYRTRLLDCFWAGLPVVCTAGDELAARVADEDLGAVTQPGDAEAMAAALERVLERGRGDYAARLAAAAERQRWERVAEPIARWVASDVAPPRPGDGRGVVRAPMQQRLREAAYLAGGRALLARRR
;
A
#
# COMPACT_ATOMS: atom_id res chain seq x y z
N MET A 1 27.80 -6.15 40.29
CA MET A 1 26.82 -5.14 39.91
C MET A 1 26.55 -5.34 38.43
N ASP A 2 25.54 -6.14 38.12
CA ASP A 2 25.07 -6.29 36.77
C ASP A 2 24.44 -4.95 36.32
N ALA A 3 25.07 -4.29 35.36
CA ALA A 3 24.49 -3.13 34.74
C ALA A 3 23.18 -3.61 34.04
N ALA A 4 22.04 -3.17 34.55
CA ALA A 4 20.76 -3.45 33.96
C ALA A 4 20.87 -3.09 32.48
N ARG A 5 20.66 -4.08 31.59
CA ARG A 5 20.51 -3.83 30.13
C ARG A 5 19.45 -2.74 29.98
N PRO A 6 19.73 -1.66 29.23
CA PRO A 6 18.71 -0.65 29.00
C PRO A 6 17.44 -1.35 28.49
N GLU A 7 16.30 -1.08 29.11
CA GLU A 7 15.02 -1.64 28.68
C GLU A 7 14.83 -1.29 27.20
N ARG A 8 14.53 -2.30 26.37
CA ARG A 8 14.27 -2.09 24.94
C ARG A 8 13.03 -1.21 24.77
N PRO A 9 13.03 -0.23 23.86
CA PRO A 9 11.86 0.60 23.62
C PRO A 9 10.65 -0.27 23.23
N ARG A 10 9.48 0.06 23.78
CA ARG A 10 8.22 -0.65 23.53
C ARG A 10 7.52 -0.03 22.33
N VAL A 11 7.38 -0.79 21.26
CA VAL A 11 6.73 -0.34 20.01
C VAL A 11 5.41 -1.07 19.82
N LEU A 12 4.34 -0.30 19.64
CA LEU A 12 3.03 -0.82 19.33
C LEU A 12 2.67 -0.48 17.87
N PHE A 13 2.40 -1.49 17.05
CA PHE A 13 1.73 -1.32 15.78
C PHE A 13 0.21 -1.48 15.95
N ILE A 14 -0.58 -0.61 15.33
CA ILE A 14 -2.05 -0.71 15.29
C ILE A 14 -2.49 -0.96 13.85
N CYS A 15 -2.96 -2.16 13.58
CA CYS A 15 -3.42 -2.63 12.27
C CYS A 15 -4.92 -2.93 12.32
N ALA A 16 -5.72 -2.28 11.46
CA ALA A 16 -7.16 -2.56 11.39
C ALA A 16 -7.45 -3.96 10.80
N ASP A 17 -6.58 -4.45 9.94
CA ASP A 17 -6.69 -5.74 9.27
C ASP A 17 -6.20 -6.89 10.16
N PRO A 18 -6.61 -8.13 9.87
CA PRO A 18 -6.02 -9.31 10.48
C PRO A 18 -4.52 -9.41 10.23
N VAL A 19 -3.78 -9.89 11.26
CA VAL A 19 -2.37 -10.28 11.14
C VAL A 19 -2.27 -11.75 11.52
N GLY A 20 -1.72 -12.58 10.65
CA GLY A 20 -1.65 -14.03 10.81
C GLY A 20 -1.55 -14.77 9.47
N GLU A 21 -2.25 -15.86 9.30
CA GLU A 21 -2.19 -16.69 8.08
C GLU A 21 -2.87 -16.00 6.88
N GLU A 22 -3.98 -15.31 7.14
CA GLU A 22 -4.77 -14.60 6.13
C GLU A 22 -4.51 -13.08 6.21
N MET A 23 -3.35 -12.64 5.70
CA MET A 23 -2.97 -11.22 5.67
C MET A 23 -3.19 -10.61 4.28
N ALA A 24 -3.84 -9.45 4.24
CA ALA A 24 -3.83 -8.55 3.09
C ALA A 24 -2.71 -7.50 3.21
N GLY A 25 -2.55 -6.63 2.24
CA GLY A 25 -1.44 -5.68 2.14
C GLY A 25 -1.13 -4.91 3.42
N LEU A 26 -2.17 -4.39 4.11
CA LEU A 26 -2.01 -3.66 5.37
C LEU A 26 -1.50 -4.55 6.50
N GLY A 27 -2.04 -5.76 6.64
CA GLY A 27 -1.60 -6.75 7.62
C GLY A 27 -0.16 -7.17 7.38
N ILE A 28 0.20 -7.46 6.13
CA ILE A 28 1.56 -7.82 5.73
C ILE A 28 2.54 -6.70 6.08
N ARG A 29 2.22 -5.45 5.73
CA ARG A 29 3.07 -4.31 6.03
C ARG A 29 3.30 -4.13 7.53
N CYS A 30 2.24 -4.18 8.35
CA CYS A 30 2.37 -4.08 9.80
C CYS A 30 3.21 -5.21 10.38
N TRP A 31 3.00 -6.44 9.92
CA TRP A 31 3.74 -7.61 10.36
C TRP A 31 5.22 -7.51 10.03
N GLU A 32 5.56 -7.22 8.79
CA GLU A 32 6.94 -7.20 8.33
C GLU A 32 7.75 -6.01 8.89
N LEU A 33 7.14 -4.82 9.02
CA LEU A 33 7.76 -3.70 9.71
C LEU A 33 8.00 -4.02 11.20
N ALA A 34 7.05 -4.71 11.84
CA ALA A 34 7.21 -5.17 13.23
C ALA A 34 8.36 -6.18 13.36
N ARG A 35 8.46 -7.17 12.46
CA ARG A 35 9.57 -8.13 12.40
C ARG A 35 10.92 -7.43 12.24
N ALA A 36 11.01 -6.48 11.32
CA ALA A 36 12.24 -5.72 11.06
C ALA A 36 12.74 -4.95 12.31
N LEU A 37 11.84 -4.63 13.25
CA LEU A 37 12.15 -3.93 14.49
C LEU A 37 12.37 -4.87 15.69
N ALA A 38 11.95 -6.13 15.62
CA ALA A 38 11.94 -7.06 16.79
C ALA A 38 13.33 -7.28 17.43
N GLY A 39 14.40 -7.17 16.65
CA GLY A 39 15.77 -7.22 17.17
C GLY A 39 16.20 -5.99 17.98
N LYS A 40 15.55 -4.83 17.75
CA LYS A 40 15.90 -3.52 18.29
C LYS A 40 14.93 -3.03 19.37
N ALA A 41 13.70 -3.55 19.40
CA ALA A 41 12.61 -3.11 20.28
C ALA A 41 11.79 -4.31 20.79
N SER A 42 10.98 -4.09 21.85
CA SER A 42 9.89 -4.99 22.24
C SER A 42 8.66 -4.62 21.44
N VAL A 43 8.27 -5.47 20.49
CA VAL A 43 7.24 -5.13 19.49
C VAL A 43 5.94 -5.88 19.74
N THR A 44 4.85 -5.14 19.76
CA THR A 44 3.48 -5.67 19.80
C THR A 44 2.69 -5.18 18.60
N VAL A 45 1.94 -6.06 17.94
CA VAL A 45 0.98 -5.70 16.88
C VAL A 45 -0.44 -5.92 17.39
N ALA A 46 -1.17 -4.84 17.61
CA ALA A 46 -2.62 -4.91 17.85
C ALA A 46 -3.35 -4.94 16.50
N HIS A 47 -4.21 -5.97 16.29
CA HIS A 47 -4.80 -6.20 14.96
C HIS A 47 -6.28 -6.59 15.01
N GLY A 48 -6.98 -6.43 13.88
CA GLY A 48 -8.41 -6.70 13.73
C GLY A 48 -8.80 -8.20 13.65
N GLY A 49 -7.84 -9.12 13.71
CA GLY A 49 -8.07 -10.56 13.71
C GLY A 49 -8.52 -11.11 15.07
N THR A 50 -8.46 -12.44 15.23
CA THR A 50 -9.00 -13.12 16.42
C THR A 50 -7.96 -13.83 17.28
N ALA A 51 -6.75 -14.06 16.79
CA ALA A 51 -5.74 -14.87 17.48
C ALA A 51 -4.61 -14.03 18.09
N GLU A 52 -4.30 -14.27 19.36
CA GLU A 52 -3.04 -13.85 19.98
C GLU A 52 -1.95 -14.88 19.65
N ARG A 53 -0.79 -14.41 19.21
CA ARG A 53 0.36 -15.23 18.87
C ARG A 53 1.67 -14.51 19.23
N GLU A 54 2.73 -15.28 19.42
CA GLU A 54 4.10 -14.78 19.46
C GLU A 54 4.91 -15.53 18.40
N ARG A 55 5.48 -14.79 17.47
CA ARG A 55 6.29 -15.34 16.37
C ARG A 55 7.37 -14.32 16.00
N ASP A 56 8.57 -14.79 15.72
CA ASP A 56 9.72 -13.98 15.24
C ASP A 56 10.05 -12.78 16.16
N GLY A 57 9.81 -12.93 17.49
CA GLY A 57 10.03 -11.85 18.46
C GLY A 57 8.97 -10.76 18.46
N VAL A 58 7.85 -10.96 17.75
CA VAL A 58 6.69 -10.06 17.70
C VAL A 58 5.50 -10.72 18.39
N ARG A 59 4.87 -9.99 19.33
CA ARG A 59 3.61 -10.38 19.94
C ARG A 59 2.45 -9.79 19.16
N THR A 60 1.47 -10.61 18.75
CA THR A 60 0.23 -10.14 18.12
C THR A 60 -0.92 -10.22 19.12
N MET A 61 -1.76 -9.20 19.17
CA MET A 61 -2.91 -9.12 20.05
C MET A 61 -4.16 -8.67 19.30
N PRO A 62 -5.25 -9.44 19.34
CA PRO A 62 -6.47 -9.04 18.69
C PRO A 62 -7.15 -7.89 19.46
N PHE A 63 -7.74 -6.94 18.74
CA PHE A 63 -8.65 -5.97 19.31
C PHE A 63 -9.94 -5.87 18.51
N ARG A 64 -11.04 -5.50 19.19
CA ARG A 64 -12.33 -5.28 18.53
C ARG A 64 -12.66 -3.80 18.49
N ALA A 65 -13.02 -3.30 17.32
CA ALA A 65 -13.35 -1.88 17.12
C ALA A 65 -14.45 -1.37 18.07
N HIS A 66 -15.41 -2.24 18.45
CA HIS A 66 -16.52 -1.92 19.38
C HIS A 66 -16.18 -2.11 20.87
N ALA A 67 -15.05 -2.75 21.19
CA ALA A 67 -14.59 -2.98 22.56
C ALA A 67 -13.08 -2.70 22.68
N PRO A 68 -12.63 -1.46 22.43
CA PRO A 68 -11.21 -1.15 22.26
C PRO A 68 -10.47 -0.89 23.59
N GLY A 69 -10.97 -1.35 24.74
CA GLY A 69 -10.36 -1.12 26.07
C GLY A 69 -8.93 -1.64 26.17
N ALA A 70 -8.67 -2.86 25.72
CA ALA A 70 -7.35 -3.45 25.70
C ALA A 70 -6.37 -2.63 24.84
N LEU A 71 -6.81 -2.07 23.70
CA LEU A 71 -5.99 -1.21 22.86
C LEU A 71 -5.57 0.07 23.59
N ARG A 72 -6.44 0.64 24.45
CA ARG A 72 -6.10 1.82 25.26
C ARG A 72 -4.96 1.54 26.23
N GLU A 73 -4.96 0.37 26.84
CA GLU A 73 -3.90 -0.06 27.76
C GLU A 73 -2.57 -0.26 27.03
N LEU A 74 -2.61 -0.89 25.86
CA LEU A 74 -1.43 -1.05 24.99
C LEU A 74 -0.83 0.31 24.56
N ILE A 75 -1.68 1.26 24.16
CA ILE A 75 -1.25 2.63 23.80
C ILE A 75 -0.60 3.32 25.00
N ALA A 76 -1.17 3.16 26.20
CA ALA A 76 -0.63 3.78 27.42
C ALA A 76 0.72 3.18 27.85
N ALA A 77 0.97 1.91 27.51
CA ALA A 77 2.19 1.20 27.84
C ALA A 77 3.31 1.38 26.79
N ALA A 78 3.00 1.87 25.59
CA ALA A 78 3.97 1.99 24.51
C ALA A 78 4.81 3.27 24.62
N ASP A 79 6.07 3.20 24.22
CA ASP A 79 6.96 4.36 24.05
C ASP A 79 6.80 4.96 22.63
N THR A 80 6.53 4.10 21.64
CA THR A 80 6.23 4.52 20.27
C THR A 80 5.03 3.73 19.73
N VAL A 81 4.13 4.42 19.03
CA VAL A 81 3.01 3.81 18.32
C VAL A 81 3.13 4.08 16.84
N VAL A 82 3.06 3.03 16.02
CA VAL A 82 2.96 3.12 14.56
C VAL A 82 1.54 2.73 14.16
N ALA A 83 0.82 3.63 13.49
CA ALA A 83 -0.57 3.39 13.16
C ALA A 83 -0.97 4.04 11.84
N HIS A 84 -1.84 3.37 11.08
CA HIS A 84 -2.58 3.98 9.97
C HIS A 84 -3.59 4.99 10.49
N PRO A 85 -4.23 5.81 9.62
CA PRO A 85 -5.32 6.69 10.03
C PRO A 85 -6.42 5.94 10.80
N GLN A 86 -6.60 6.29 12.07
CA GLN A 86 -7.45 5.57 13.02
C GLN A 86 -8.81 6.25 13.22
N TRP A 87 -9.75 5.53 13.84
CA TRP A 87 -11.03 6.05 14.28
C TRP A 87 -10.85 7.20 15.28
N PRO A 88 -11.80 8.15 15.38
CA PRO A 88 -11.68 9.34 16.23
C PRO A 88 -11.37 9.03 17.69
N LEU A 89 -11.92 7.94 18.24
CA LEU A 89 -11.67 7.53 19.62
C LEU A 89 -10.21 7.10 19.83
N VAL A 90 -9.65 6.32 18.91
CA VAL A 90 -8.24 5.87 18.97
C VAL A 90 -7.31 7.06 18.82
N ASN A 91 -7.55 7.94 17.83
CA ASN A 91 -6.79 9.17 17.69
C ASN A 91 -6.81 10.05 18.95
N ARG A 92 -7.95 10.10 19.68
CA ARG A 92 -8.05 10.81 20.95
C ARG A 92 -7.15 10.19 22.03
N TRP A 93 -7.03 8.86 22.09
CA TRP A 93 -6.13 8.18 23.02
C TRP A 93 -4.67 8.40 22.66
N LEU A 94 -4.32 8.27 21.39
CA LEU A 94 -2.98 8.57 20.88
C LEU A 94 -2.54 10.00 21.21
N ARG A 95 -3.41 10.98 21.02
CA ARG A 95 -3.10 12.38 21.37
C ARG A 95 -2.90 12.61 22.87
N ARG A 96 -3.52 11.80 23.72
CA ARG A 96 -3.44 11.93 25.18
C ARG A 96 -2.38 11.03 25.81
N SER A 97 -1.82 10.11 25.05
CA SER A 97 -0.74 9.24 25.52
C SER A 97 0.59 10.02 25.56
N GLN A 98 1.55 9.46 26.28
CA GLN A 98 2.95 9.92 26.25
C GLN A 98 3.72 9.29 25.09
N ALA A 99 3.12 8.34 24.37
CA ALA A 99 3.76 7.66 23.26
C ALA A 99 4.05 8.61 22.10
N ARG A 100 5.20 8.45 21.48
CA ARG A 100 5.50 9.07 20.19
C ARG A 100 4.69 8.35 19.11
N VAL A 101 4.07 9.08 18.22
CA VAL A 101 3.16 8.52 17.20
C VAL A 101 3.74 8.72 15.81
N ILE A 102 4.00 7.61 15.12
CA ILE A 102 4.27 7.57 13.68
C ILE A 102 2.96 7.23 12.99
N VAL A 103 2.54 8.05 12.06
CA VAL A 103 1.37 7.76 11.21
C VAL A 103 1.85 7.21 9.87
N ASP A 104 1.43 6.00 9.55
CA ASP A 104 1.72 5.34 8.29
C ASP A 104 0.65 5.69 7.24
N LEU A 105 1.04 6.49 6.27
CA LEU A 105 0.21 7.02 5.19
C LEU A 105 0.47 6.31 3.85
N TYR A 106 0.89 5.06 3.87
CA TYR A 106 1.31 4.33 2.67
C TYR A 106 0.18 4.08 1.67
N CYS A 107 -1.08 4.08 2.11
CA CYS A 107 -2.25 3.95 1.24
C CYS A 107 -2.93 5.31 1.04
N PRO A 108 -3.23 5.71 -0.21
CA PRO A 108 -4.08 6.86 -0.50
C PRO A 108 -5.57 6.50 -0.30
N GLU A 109 -5.95 6.06 0.91
CA GLU A 109 -7.28 5.49 1.25
C GLU A 109 -8.46 6.34 0.76
N THR A 110 -8.32 7.67 0.75
CA THR A 110 -9.37 8.56 0.26
C THR A 110 -9.62 8.41 -1.25
N LEU A 111 -8.56 8.20 -2.04
CA LEU A 111 -8.65 7.97 -3.48
C LEU A 111 -9.14 6.55 -3.77
N GLU A 112 -8.60 5.55 -3.06
CA GLU A 112 -9.09 4.16 -3.14
C GLU A 112 -10.58 4.06 -2.83
N THR A 113 -11.08 4.79 -1.81
CA THR A 113 -12.50 4.83 -1.47
C THR A 113 -13.37 5.38 -2.61
N LEU A 114 -12.89 6.40 -3.33
CA LEU A 114 -13.61 6.97 -4.47
C LEU A 114 -13.78 5.95 -5.60
N GLU A 115 -12.73 5.16 -5.89
CA GLU A 115 -12.75 4.11 -6.91
C GLU A 115 -13.55 2.88 -6.43
N LEU A 116 -13.37 2.46 -5.18
CA LEU A 116 -14.08 1.32 -4.60
C LEU A 116 -15.60 1.49 -4.66
N LEU A 117 -16.07 2.72 -4.44
CA LEU A 117 -17.49 3.07 -4.43
C LEU A 117 -17.98 3.68 -5.76
N ALA A 118 -17.18 3.57 -6.83
CA ALA A 118 -17.60 4.04 -8.15
C ALA A 118 -18.89 3.34 -8.60
N GLY A 119 -19.87 4.12 -9.08
CA GLY A 119 -21.19 3.61 -9.46
C GLY A 119 -22.16 3.36 -8.30
N GLY A 120 -21.75 3.47 -7.03
CA GLY A 120 -22.62 3.35 -5.86
C GLY A 120 -23.55 4.56 -5.65
N ALA A 121 -24.47 4.45 -4.67
CA ALA A 121 -25.42 5.52 -4.35
C ALA A 121 -24.68 6.81 -3.90
N ALA A 122 -25.10 7.96 -4.45
CA ALA A 122 -24.40 9.24 -4.23
C ALA A 122 -24.27 9.63 -2.75
N LEU A 123 -25.29 9.35 -1.93
CA LEU A 123 -25.24 9.64 -0.48
C LEU A 123 -24.23 8.77 0.23
N GLU A 124 -24.22 7.47 -0.05
CA GLU A 124 -23.27 6.50 0.52
C GLU A 124 -21.83 6.88 0.17
N ARG A 125 -21.56 7.18 -1.10
CA ARG A 125 -20.24 7.64 -1.56
C ARG A 125 -19.79 8.88 -0.80
N ARG A 126 -20.65 9.89 -0.64
CA ARG A 126 -20.33 11.12 0.12
C ARG A 126 -20.03 10.83 1.57
N GLN A 127 -20.79 9.95 2.22
CA GLN A 127 -20.60 9.61 3.63
C GLN A 127 -19.28 8.86 3.86
N HIS A 128 -18.98 7.87 3.04
CA HIS A 128 -17.72 7.13 3.13
C HIS A 128 -16.51 8.02 2.86
N THR A 129 -16.55 8.83 1.80
CA THR A 129 -15.47 9.76 1.48
C THR A 129 -15.26 10.78 2.61
N ALA A 130 -16.32 11.34 3.17
CA ALA A 130 -16.21 12.25 4.32
C ALA A 130 -15.57 11.54 5.53
N THR A 131 -15.95 10.31 5.81
CA THR A 131 -15.39 9.52 6.92
C THR A 131 -13.89 9.26 6.75
N THR A 132 -13.44 8.88 5.55
CA THR A 132 -12.01 8.66 5.28
C THR A 132 -11.21 9.95 5.36
N ILE A 133 -11.75 11.07 4.86
CA ILE A 133 -11.13 12.39 4.99
C ILE A 133 -11.02 12.81 6.45
N ASP A 134 -12.07 12.65 7.25
CA ASP A 134 -12.05 13.00 8.68
C ASP A 134 -11.03 12.17 9.46
N ARG A 135 -10.91 10.88 9.14
CA ARG A 135 -9.88 10.00 9.73
C ARG A 135 -8.48 10.45 9.36
N LEU A 136 -8.24 10.78 8.09
CA LEU A 136 -6.97 11.33 7.60
C LEU A 136 -6.63 12.65 8.33
N HIS A 137 -7.56 13.60 8.39
CA HIS A 137 -7.35 14.86 9.08
C HIS A 137 -7.04 14.69 10.56
N ALA A 138 -7.73 13.74 11.22
CA ALA A 138 -7.45 13.43 12.63
C ALA A 138 -6.06 12.80 12.80
N ALA A 139 -5.66 11.91 11.90
CA ALA A 139 -4.35 11.26 11.92
C ALA A 139 -3.21 12.26 11.68
N LEU A 140 -3.35 13.15 10.68
CA LEU A 140 -2.38 14.21 10.40
C LEU A 140 -2.17 15.16 11.59
N ARG A 141 -3.21 15.37 12.43
CA ARG A 141 -3.11 16.14 13.68
C ARG A 141 -2.63 15.33 14.88
N THR A 142 -2.48 14.03 14.75
CA THR A 142 -2.13 13.13 15.85
C THR A 142 -0.66 12.71 15.80
N GLY A 143 -0.10 12.53 14.61
CA GLY A 143 1.27 12.08 14.41
C GLY A 143 2.32 13.08 14.86
N HIS A 144 3.45 12.58 15.35
CA HIS A 144 4.68 13.34 15.53
C HIS A 144 5.56 13.23 14.28
N HIS A 145 5.47 12.07 13.61
CA HIS A 145 6.17 11.76 12.38
C HIS A 145 5.25 10.99 11.44
N PHE A 146 5.50 11.08 10.14
CA PHE A 146 4.70 10.43 9.12
C PHE A 146 5.60 9.62 8.19
N VAL A 147 5.05 8.53 7.64
CA VAL A 147 5.73 7.74 6.64
C VAL A 147 4.79 7.42 5.48
N CYS A 148 5.33 7.36 4.27
CA CYS A 148 4.59 7.00 3.05
C CYS A 148 5.47 6.18 2.11
N ALA A 149 4.90 5.63 1.03
CA ALA A 149 5.61 4.67 0.21
C ALA A 149 6.42 5.27 -0.94
N SER A 150 6.10 6.49 -1.39
CA SER A 150 6.70 7.09 -2.58
C SER A 150 6.80 8.62 -2.47
N ASP A 151 7.64 9.23 -3.29
CA ASP A 151 7.73 10.70 -3.35
C ASP A 151 6.40 11.31 -3.84
N GLY A 152 5.69 10.68 -4.79
CA GLY A 152 4.37 11.13 -5.21
C GLY A 152 3.34 11.14 -4.07
N GLN A 153 3.32 10.09 -3.24
CA GLN A 153 2.49 10.09 -2.02
C GLN A 153 2.93 11.17 -1.03
N ARG A 154 4.23 11.35 -0.87
CA ARG A 154 4.78 12.36 0.03
C ARG A 154 4.31 13.76 -0.38
N ASP A 155 4.36 14.11 -1.65
CA ASP A 155 3.89 15.38 -2.17
C ASP A 155 2.38 15.58 -1.92
N LEU A 156 1.57 14.53 -2.11
CA LEU A 156 0.15 14.54 -1.79
C LEU A 156 -0.08 14.87 -0.31
N TRP A 157 0.66 14.23 0.60
CA TRP A 157 0.49 14.42 2.04
C TRP A 157 1.05 15.75 2.53
N VAL A 158 2.17 16.22 1.99
CA VAL A 158 2.69 17.58 2.25
C VAL A 158 1.67 18.63 1.83
N GLY A 159 1.02 18.47 0.66
CA GLY A 159 -0.06 19.32 0.23
C GLY A 159 -1.26 19.34 1.20
N ALA A 160 -1.65 18.16 1.71
CA ALA A 160 -2.70 18.05 2.72
C ALA A 160 -2.31 18.73 4.05
N MET A 161 -1.07 18.54 4.50
CA MET A 161 -0.54 19.18 5.72
C MET A 161 -0.51 20.72 5.57
N LEU A 162 -0.11 21.24 4.43
CA LEU A 162 -0.16 22.69 4.13
C LEU A 162 -1.59 23.23 4.20
N ALA A 163 -2.55 22.55 3.55
CA ALA A 163 -3.96 22.92 3.57
C ALA A 163 -4.54 22.93 4.99
N LEU A 164 -4.11 22.02 5.84
CA LEU A 164 -4.49 21.91 7.25
C LEU A 164 -3.68 22.81 8.19
N ARG A 165 -2.73 23.60 7.67
CA ARG A 165 -1.84 24.49 8.43
C ARG A 165 -1.00 23.77 9.49
N LEU A 166 -0.54 22.57 9.15
CA LEU A 166 0.30 21.75 10.04
C LEU A 166 1.78 22.02 9.83
N LEU A 167 2.19 22.52 8.66
CA LEU A 167 3.56 22.92 8.38
C LEU A 167 3.76 24.38 8.78
N THR A 168 4.76 24.61 9.63
CA THR A 168 5.10 25.93 10.15
C THR A 168 6.47 26.38 9.63
N PRO A 169 6.78 27.71 9.64
CA PRO A 169 8.11 28.19 9.29
C PRO A 169 9.22 27.49 10.08
N GLU A 170 9.02 27.25 11.38
CA GLU A 170 10.01 26.64 12.24
C GLU A 170 10.33 25.19 11.83
N LEU A 171 9.33 24.42 11.40
CA LEU A 171 9.54 23.07 10.86
C LEU A 171 10.32 23.11 9.54
N TYR A 172 9.99 24.08 8.68
CA TYR A 172 10.67 24.24 7.40
C TYR A 172 12.09 24.77 7.55
N ASP A 173 12.32 25.72 8.49
CA ASP A 173 13.65 26.25 8.77
C ASP A 173 14.57 25.20 9.41
N ALA A 174 14.00 24.27 10.21
CA ALA A 174 14.74 23.17 10.80
C ALA A 174 15.14 22.11 9.76
N ASP A 175 14.25 21.79 8.82
CA ASP A 175 14.48 20.86 7.73
C ASP A 175 13.66 21.26 6.49
N PRO A 176 14.27 22.00 5.53
CA PRO A 176 13.60 22.41 4.29
C PRO A 176 13.14 21.22 3.42
N SER A 177 13.73 20.04 3.60
CA SER A 177 13.29 18.82 2.92
C SER A 177 12.03 18.22 3.53
N LEU A 178 11.67 18.59 4.76
CA LEU A 178 10.57 18.03 5.56
C LEU A 178 10.69 16.50 5.79
N ARG A 179 11.89 15.91 5.65
CA ARG A 179 12.10 14.47 5.90
C ARG A 179 11.97 14.12 7.38
N GLU A 180 12.26 15.05 8.27
CA GLU A 180 12.03 14.89 9.72
C GLU A 180 10.53 14.89 10.07
N VAL A 181 9.66 15.41 9.18
CA VAL A 181 8.21 15.41 9.35
C VAL A 181 7.58 14.20 8.66
N ILE A 182 7.92 13.96 7.38
CA ILE A 182 7.40 12.86 6.58
C ILE A 182 8.50 12.24 5.72
N ASP A 183 8.80 10.96 5.97
CA ASP A 183 9.85 10.23 5.28
C ASP A 183 9.30 9.05 4.45
N LEU A 184 10.15 8.46 3.62
CA LEU A 184 9.78 7.32 2.79
C LEU A 184 10.05 6.01 3.53
N VAL A 185 9.01 5.23 3.66
CA VAL A 185 9.04 3.84 4.09
C VAL A 185 8.18 3.06 3.09
N PRO A 186 8.75 2.66 1.94
CA PRO A 186 8.02 1.90 0.95
C PRO A 186 7.59 0.53 1.48
N PHE A 187 6.87 -0.22 0.69
CA PHE A 187 6.62 -1.63 0.97
C PHE A 187 7.89 -2.42 0.67
N GLY A 188 8.17 -3.45 1.47
CA GLY A 188 9.38 -4.24 1.35
C GLY A 188 9.13 -5.66 0.83
N VAL A 189 10.23 -6.40 0.71
CA VAL A 189 10.23 -7.84 0.41
C VAL A 189 11.08 -8.59 1.45
N PRO A 190 10.82 -9.90 1.67
CA PRO A 190 11.66 -10.71 2.54
C PRO A 190 13.11 -10.78 2.06
N SER A 191 14.04 -10.92 3.02
CA SER A 191 15.47 -11.13 2.72
C SER A 191 15.74 -12.57 2.27
N GLU A 192 14.96 -13.53 2.77
CA GLU A 192 15.03 -14.92 2.36
C GLU A 192 14.47 -15.08 0.95
N PRO A 193 15.08 -15.90 0.09
CA PRO A 193 14.54 -16.19 -1.24
C PRO A 193 13.18 -16.89 -1.13
N PRO A 194 12.32 -16.77 -2.16
CA PRO A 194 11.06 -17.49 -2.18
C PRO A 194 11.31 -18.99 -2.21
N THR A 195 10.62 -19.72 -1.35
CA THR A 195 10.67 -21.19 -1.34
C THR A 195 9.63 -21.73 -2.33
N ALA A 196 10.03 -22.76 -3.10
CA ALA A 196 9.07 -23.59 -3.80
C ALA A 196 8.25 -24.33 -2.73
N GLY A 197 7.04 -23.86 -2.43
CA GLY A 197 6.16 -24.45 -1.43
C GLY A 197 5.68 -25.85 -1.84
N SER A 198 4.85 -26.47 -1.01
CA SER A 198 4.26 -27.80 -1.25
C SER A 198 3.24 -27.82 -2.42
N GLY A 199 2.95 -26.67 -3.05
CA GLY A 199 2.04 -26.54 -4.18
C GLY A 199 2.18 -25.20 -4.88
N GLY A 200 1.88 -25.16 -6.16
CA GLY A 200 1.88 -23.98 -7.00
C GLY A 200 0.72 -24.02 -8.00
N ALA A 201 0.75 -23.11 -8.97
CA ALA A 201 -0.30 -22.99 -9.97
C ALA A 201 -0.55 -24.29 -10.76
N ARG A 202 0.52 -25.02 -11.13
CA ARG A 202 0.42 -26.24 -11.92
C ARG A 202 -0.35 -27.33 -11.18
N ALA A 203 0.02 -27.58 -9.93
CA ALA A 203 -0.64 -28.61 -9.11
C ALA A 203 -2.08 -28.21 -8.77
N ALA A 204 -2.31 -26.94 -8.38
CA ALA A 204 -3.62 -26.48 -7.97
C ALA A 204 -4.66 -26.43 -9.11
N LEU A 205 -4.21 -26.21 -10.35
CA LEU A 205 -5.09 -26.02 -11.52
C LEU A 205 -4.96 -27.12 -12.58
N GLY A 206 -4.16 -28.16 -12.34
CA GLY A 206 -3.95 -29.25 -13.29
C GLY A 206 -3.28 -28.81 -14.59
N LEU A 207 -2.38 -27.82 -14.53
CA LEU A 207 -1.69 -27.29 -15.73
C LEU A 207 -0.51 -28.21 -16.12
N GLY A 208 -0.36 -28.45 -17.42
CA GLY A 208 0.74 -29.27 -17.94
C GLY A 208 2.13 -28.63 -17.72
N ALA A 209 3.17 -29.43 -17.77
CA ALA A 209 4.56 -28.98 -17.63
C ALA A 209 4.96 -27.94 -18.69
N ASP A 210 4.39 -28.07 -19.90
CA ASP A 210 4.67 -27.18 -21.04
C ASP A 210 3.85 -25.86 -21.01
N SER A 211 3.00 -25.65 -19.99
CA SER A 211 2.24 -24.43 -19.86
C SER A 211 3.17 -23.25 -19.52
N GLU A 212 3.00 -22.13 -20.19
CA GLU A 212 3.64 -20.85 -19.91
C GLU A 212 2.74 -20.03 -19.00
N ILE A 213 3.10 -19.89 -17.72
CA ILE A 213 2.24 -19.28 -16.72
C ILE A 213 2.47 -17.78 -16.65
N VAL A 214 1.44 -17.02 -17.02
CA VAL A 214 1.33 -15.59 -16.75
C VAL A 214 0.53 -15.43 -15.47
N LEU A 215 1.18 -14.94 -14.40
CA LEU A 215 0.58 -14.88 -13.07
C LEU A 215 0.02 -13.49 -12.75
N TRP A 216 -1.26 -13.44 -12.38
CA TRP A 216 -1.86 -12.30 -11.69
C TRP A 216 -1.82 -12.57 -10.17
N ASN A 217 -0.80 -12.04 -9.49
CA ASN A 217 -0.57 -12.30 -8.08
C ASN A 217 -1.39 -11.36 -7.18
N GLY A 218 -2.47 -11.87 -6.66
CA GLY A 218 -3.36 -11.18 -5.72
C GLY A 218 -4.80 -11.03 -6.21
N GLY A 219 -5.63 -10.37 -5.41
CA GLY A 219 -7.06 -10.17 -5.68
C GLY A 219 -7.34 -9.28 -6.89
N ILE A 220 -8.59 -9.37 -7.38
CA ILE A 220 -9.11 -8.53 -8.46
C ILE A 220 -9.97 -7.43 -7.83
N TRP A 221 -9.43 -6.23 -7.70
CA TRP A 221 -10.13 -5.06 -7.17
C TRP A 221 -10.74 -4.23 -8.29
N SER A 222 -11.71 -3.36 -7.98
CA SER A 222 -12.41 -2.53 -8.95
C SER A 222 -11.54 -1.50 -9.67
N TRP A 223 -10.42 -1.11 -9.09
CA TRP A 223 -9.45 -0.20 -9.71
C TRP A 223 -8.39 -0.91 -10.56
N LEU A 224 -8.45 -2.24 -10.64
CA LEU A 224 -7.59 -3.04 -11.50
C LEU A 224 -8.28 -3.36 -12.82
N ASP A 225 -7.50 -3.47 -13.89
CA ASP A 225 -8.00 -3.74 -15.26
C ASP A 225 -7.79 -5.22 -15.65
N ALA A 226 -8.44 -6.13 -14.92
CA ALA A 226 -8.47 -7.54 -15.30
C ALA A 226 -9.09 -7.79 -16.70
N PRO A 227 -10.10 -7.03 -17.16
CA PRO A 227 -10.62 -7.16 -18.51
C PRO A 227 -9.58 -7.00 -19.62
N THR A 228 -8.71 -5.99 -19.55
CA THR A 228 -7.62 -5.81 -20.52
C THR A 228 -6.62 -6.97 -20.47
N ALA A 229 -6.26 -7.44 -19.29
CA ALA A 229 -5.38 -8.60 -19.10
C ALA A 229 -5.96 -9.88 -19.74
N ILE A 230 -7.27 -10.16 -19.55
CA ILE A 230 -7.96 -11.31 -20.12
C ILE A 230 -7.99 -11.23 -21.65
N ARG A 231 -8.32 -10.05 -22.21
CA ARG A 231 -8.32 -9.84 -23.68
C ARG A 231 -6.93 -10.02 -24.28
N ALA A 232 -5.90 -9.46 -23.62
CA ALA A 232 -4.52 -9.61 -24.06
C ALA A 232 -4.08 -11.07 -24.13
N VAL A 233 -4.41 -11.86 -23.09
CA VAL A 233 -4.07 -13.28 -23.07
C VAL A 233 -4.93 -14.08 -24.06
N ALA A 234 -6.19 -13.74 -24.28
CA ALA A 234 -7.02 -14.36 -25.32
C ALA A 234 -6.40 -14.16 -26.71
N LEU A 235 -5.93 -12.95 -27.03
CA LEU A 235 -5.21 -12.67 -28.29
C LEU A 235 -3.91 -13.47 -28.41
N LEU A 236 -3.15 -13.55 -27.33
CA LEU A 236 -1.87 -14.28 -27.34
C LEU A 236 -2.07 -15.79 -27.43
N ALA A 237 -3.00 -16.36 -26.67
CA ALA A 237 -3.27 -17.80 -26.62
C ALA A 237 -3.78 -18.35 -27.96
N ALA A 238 -4.40 -17.54 -28.81
CA ALA A 238 -4.84 -17.94 -30.15
C ALA A 238 -3.65 -18.36 -31.06
N ARG A 239 -2.46 -17.80 -30.83
CA ARG A 239 -1.23 -18.14 -31.59
C ARG A 239 -0.17 -18.86 -30.75
N ARG A 240 -0.29 -18.85 -29.42
CA ARG A 240 0.60 -19.49 -28.44
C ARG A 240 -0.21 -20.23 -27.37
N PRO A 241 -0.80 -21.40 -27.69
CA PRO A 241 -1.74 -22.09 -26.81
C PRO A 241 -1.18 -22.52 -25.45
N ALA A 242 0.15 -22.57 -25.31
CA ALA A 242 0.83 -22.87 -24.05
C ALA A 242 0.60 -21.80 -22.97
N VAL A 243 0.32 -20.53 -23.35
CA VAL A 243 0.14 -19.41 -22.43
C VAL A 243 -1.14 -19.57 -21.60
N LYS A 244 -0.99 -19.45 -20.28
CA LYS A 244 -2.06 -19.54 -19.29
C LYS A 244 -2.02 -18.35 -18.35
N LEU A 245 -3.06 -17.53 -18.35
CA LEU A 245 -3.26 -16.51 -17.32
C LEU A 245 -3.86 -17.17 -16.09
N VAL A 246 -3.17 -17.04 -14.98
CA VAL A 246 -3.59 -17.58 -13.68
C VAL A 246 -3.86 -16.45 -12.70
N PHE A 247 -5.11 -16.31 -12.28
CA PHE A 247 -5.48 -15.45 -11.17
C PHE A 247 -5.27 -16.19 -9.85
N MET A 248 -4.26 -15.79 -9.10
CA MET A 248 -3.83 -16.42 -7.87
C MET A 248 -4.73 -16.08 -6.67
N GLY A 249 -5.45 -14.94 -6.71
CA GLY A 249 -6.25 -14.47 -5.59
C GLY A 249 -7.59 -15.21 -5.49
N GLY A 250 -7.80 -15.90 -4.38
CA GLY A 250 -9.03 -16.61 -4.07
C GLY A 250 -10.25 -15.71 -3.89
N ALA A 251 -11.38 -16.32 -3.49
CA ALA A 251 -12.64 -15.63 -3.26
C ALA A 251 -12.45 -14.48 -2.26
N ALA A 252 -12.60 -13.26 -2.73
CA ALA A 252 -12.42 -12.08 -1.91
C ALA A 252 -13.51 -12.02 -0.84
N ALA A 253 -13.12 -11.87 0.41
CA ALA A 253 -14.04 -11.59 1.51
C ALA A 253 -14.78 -10.26 1.33
N HIS A 254 -14.23 -9.35 0.50
CA HIS A 254 -14.85 -8.05 0.24
C HIS A 254 -15.81 -8.11 -0.95
N PRO A 255 -17.06 -7.62 -0.82
CA PRO A 255 -18.09 -7.70 -1.87
C PRO A 255 -17.67 -7.09 -3.22
N ALA A 256 -16.93 -5.97 -3.19
CA ALA A 256 -16.47 -5.31 -4.43
C ALA A 256 -15.44 -6.17 -5.19
N ALA A 257 -14.49 -6.79 -4.50
CA ALA A 257 -13.54 -7.69 -5.14
C ALA A 257 -14.22 -8.97 -5.66
N ALA A 258 -15.24 -9.48 -4.95
CA ALA A 258 -16.05 -10.59 -5.42
C ALA A 258 -16.84 -10.25 -6.71
N ALA A 259 -17.36 -9.02 -6.82
CA ALA A 259 -18.04 -8.55 -8.03
C ALA A 259 -17.06 -8.45 -9.22
N SER A 260 -15.88 -7.88 -9.02
CA SER A 260 -14.84 -7.78 -10.06
C SER A 260 -14.33 -9.15 -10.51
N THR A 261 -14.17 -10.10 -9.58
CA THR A 261 -13.78 -11.49 -9.91
C THR A 261 -14.86 -12.18 -10.74
N ARG A 262 -16.14 -11.99 -10.42
CA ARG A 262 -17.25 -12.54 -11.20
C ARG A 262 -17.29 -11.97 -12.62
N ALA A 263 -17.17 -10.65 -12.77
CA ALA A 263 -17.13 -10.00 -14.08
C ALA A 263 -15.94 -10.47 -14.92
N ALA A 264 -14.78 -10.70 -14.30
CA ALA A 264 -13.61 -11.24 -14.98
C ALA A 264 -13.86 -12.68 -15.49
N ARG A 265 -14.53 -13.53 -14.72
CA ARG A 265 -14.91 -14.89 -15.15
C ARG A 265 -15.94 -14.88 -16.27
N GLU A 266 -16.94 -14.03 -16.19
CA GLU A 266 -17.95 -13.85 -17.22
C GLU A 266 -17.30 -13.45 -18.54
N LEU A 267 -16.41 -12.45 -18.53
CA LEU A 267 -15.66 -12.06 -19.72
C LEU A 267 -14.80 -13.19 -20.29
N ALA A 268 -14.09 -13.95 -19.43
CA ALA A 268 -13.29 -15.09 -19.91
C ALA A 268 -14.16 -16.19 -20.53
N ALA A 269 -15.37 -16.41 -20.02
CA ALA A 269 -16.34 -17.34 -20.59
C ALA A 269 -16.92 -16.83 -21.94
N GLU A 270 -17.28 -15.55 -22.03
CA GLU A 270 -17.73 -14.90 -23.26
C GLU A 270 -16.69 -15.00 -24.39
N LEU A 271 -15.41 -14.85 -24.06
CA LEU A 271 -14.32 -14.98 -25.01
C LEU A 271 -13.93 -16.44 -25.30
N GLY A 272 -14.55 -17.43 -24.66
CA GLY A 272 -14.28 -18.85 -24.85
C GLY A 272 -12.91 -19.31 -24.31
N VAL A 273 -12.29 -18.54 -23.41
CA VAL A 273 -10.94 -18.83 -22.89
C VAL A 273 -10.93 -19.30 -21.42
N LEU A 274 -12.08 -19.31 -20.75
CA LEU A 274 -12.19 -19.80 -19.39
C LEU A 274 -11.86 -21.31 -19.30
N GLY A 275 -10.93 -21.67 -18.43
CA GLY A 275 -10.48 -23.06 -18.25
C GLY A 275 -9.53 -23.61 -19.34
N SER A 276 -9.28 -22.81 -20.40
CA SER A 276 -8.33 -23.15 -21.47
C SER A 276 -7.08 -22.28 -21.47
N ALA A 277 -7.24 -20.95 -21.49
CA ALA A 277 -6.14 -19.97 -21.41
C ALA A 277 -6.23 -19.08 -20.17
N VAL A 278 -7.39 -18.98 -19.53
CA VAL A 278 -7.60 -18.16 -18.30
C VAL A 278 -8.12 -19.05 -17.19
N HIS A 279 -7.41 -19.06 -16.07
CA HIS A 279 -7.69 -19.89 -14.91
C HIS A 279 -7.79 -19.05 -13.64
N PHE A 280 -8.67 -19.44 -12.72
CA PHE A 280 -8.87 -18.78 -11.45
C PHE A 280 -8.69 -19.77 -10.32
N HIS A 281 -7.88 -19.44 -9.35
CA HIS A 281 -7.77 -20.19 -8.11
C HIS A 281 -8.77 -19.64 -7.08
N ASP A 282 -9.56 -20.51 -6.48
CA ASP A 282 -10.71 -20.11 -5.64
C ASP A 282 -10.38 -20.03 -4.14
N SER A 283 -9.25 -20.58 -3.72
CA SER A 283 -8.86 -20.59 -2.31
C SER A 283 -7.90 -19.44 -1.99
N TRP A 284 -7.88 -19.04 -0.71
CA TRP A 284 -6.86 -18.14 -0.20
C TRP A 284 -5.50 -18.82 -0.20
N ILE A 285 -4.48 -18.11 -0.62
CA ILE A 285 -3.09 -18.55 -0.53
C ILE A 285 -2.44 -17.84 0.64
N ALA A 286 -1.92 -18.60 1.61
CA ALA A 286 -1.26 -18.04 2.76
C ALA A 286 -0.03 -17.22 2.34
N TYR A 287 0.26 -16.17 3.10
CA TYR A 287 1.38 -15.27 2.79
C TYR A 287 2.71 -16.02 2.62
N ASP A 288 2.97 -17.00 3.46
CA ASP A 288 4.20 -17.80 3.43
C ASP A 288 4.24 -18.80 2.24
N GLU A 289 3.09 -19.11 1.62
CA GLU A 289 2.99 -20.06 0.49
C GLU A 289 3.07 -19.40 -0.88
N ARG A 290 2.97 -18.06 -0.95
CA ARG A 290 2.94 -17.34 -2.23
C ARG A 290 4.20 -17.53 -3.08
N GLY A 291 5.33 -17.84 -2.43
CA GLY A 291 6.61 -18.09 -3.09
C GLY A 291 6.53 -19.22 -4.13
N GLY A 292 5.83 -20.31 -3.84
CA GLY A 292 5.65 -21.43 -4.76
C GLY A 292 4.97 -21.03 -6.07
N TRP A 293 3.93 -20.19 -6.00
CA TRP A 293 3.21 -19.69 -7.17
C TRP A 293 4.07 -18.76 -8.03
N LEU A 294 4.81 -17.85 -7.38
CA LEU A 294 5.69 -16.89 -8.05
C LEU A 294 6.89 -17.58 -8.72
N THR A 295 7.41 -18.64 -8.10
CA THR A 295 8.56 -19.38 -8.65
C THR A 295 8.19 -20.28 -9.82
N GLU A 296 6.95 -20.77 -9.92
CA GLU A 296 6.45 -21.55 -11.05
C GLU A 296 6.06 -20.71 -12.27
N ALA A 297 5.83 -19.41 -12.10
CA ALA A 297 5.40 -18.54 -13.19
C ALA A 297 6.55 -18.11 -14.09
N ASP A 298 6.25 -17.87 -15.36
CA ASP A 298 7.20 -17.40 -16.38
C ASP A 298 7.21 -15.87 -16.49
N CYS A 299 6.05 -15.23 -16.27
CA CYS A 299 5.85 -13.78 -16.27
C CYS A 299 4.72 -13.40 -15.31
N ALA A 300 4.79 -12.22 -14.71
CA ALA A 300 3.65 -11.63 -14.00
C ALA A 300 2.93 -10.60 -14.85
N LEU A 301 1.62 -10.42 -14.57
CA LEU A 301 0.79 -9.42 -15.24
C LEU A 301 0.04 -8.59 -14.20
N SER A 302 0.16 -7.26 -14.31
CA SER A 302 -0.55 -6.31 -13.43
C SER A 302 -1.06 -5.12 -14.23
N ALA A 303 -2.36 -5.03 -14.42
CA ALA A 303 -3.01 -3.94 -15.13
C ALA A 303 -3.87 -3.08 -14.21
N HIS A 304 -3.77 -1.76 -14.36
CA HIS A 304 -4.62 -0.75 -13.72
C HIS A 304 -5.30 0.09 -14.78
N ALA A 305 -6.48 0.58 -14.45
CA ALA A 305 -7.14 1.59 -15.26
C ALA A 305 -6.41 2.95 -15.12
N ASP A 306 -6.65 3.86 -16.07
CA ASP A 306 -6.12 5.24 -16.00
C ASP A 306 -7.04 6.10 -15.12
N HIS A 307 -6.68 6.24 -13.84
CA HIS A 307 -7.37 7.10 -12.89
C HIS A 307 -6.41 7.71 -11.85
N LEU A 308 -6.89 8.69 -11.10
CA LEU A 308 -6.05 9.47 -10.19
C LEU A 308 -5.41 8.60 -9.09
N GLU A 309 -6.11 7.59 -8.58
CA GLU A 309 -5.57 6.67 -7.56
C GLU A 309 -4.30 6.00 -8.06
N THR A 310 -4.26 5.53 -9.33
CA THR A 310 -3.10 4.86 -9.92
C THR A 310 -1.81 5.68 -9.78
N ARG A 311 -1.88 7.02 -9.91
CA ARG A 311 -0.70 7.89 -9.78
C ARG A 311 -0.08 7.87 -8.38
N PHE A 312 -0.87 7.56 -7.37
CA PHE A 312 -0.45 7.52 -5.97
C PHE A 312 -0.43 6.10 -5.40
N ALA A 313 -0.84 5.10 -6.20
CA ALA A 313 -0.75 3.70 -5.82
C ALA A 313 0.72 3.27 -5.66
N TYR A 314 0.97 2.39 -4.70
CA TYR A 314 2.24 1.67 -4.60
C TYR A 314 1.96 0.19 -4.81
N ARG A 315 2.16 -0.31 -6.04
CA ARG A 315 1.73 -1.65 -6.48
C ARG A 315 2.56 -2.75 -5.85
N THR A 316 2.33 -3.03 -4.58
CA THR A 316 3.11 -3.98 -3.76
C THR A 316 3.27 -5.35 -4.41
N ARG A 317 2.30 -5.79 -5.23
CA ARG A 317 2.36 -7.06 -5.96
C ARG A 317 3.56 -7.13 -6.94
N LEU A 318 4.02 -6.00 -7.49
CA LEU A 318 5.21 -5.97 -8.35
C LEU A 318 6.49 -6.29 -7.56
N LEU A 319 6.53 -5.91 -6.29
CA LEU A 319 7.68 -6.19 -5.42
C LEU A 319 7.83 -7.68 -5.13
N ASP A 320 6.73 -8.41 -4.92
CA ASP A 320 6.75 -9.87 -4.80
C ASP A 320 7.31 -10.53 -6.07
N CYS A 321 7.03 -9.97 -7.26
CA CYS A 321 7.60 -10.43 -8.51
C CYS A 321 9.11 -10.17 -8.58
N PHE A 322 9.57 -8.98 -8.15
CA PHE A 322 11.01 -8.68 -8.08
C PHE A 322 11.72 -9.65 -7.12
N TRP A 323 11.14 -9.88 -5.93
CA TRP A 323 11.65 -10.83 -4.95
C TRP A 323 11.78 -12.25 -5.50
N ALA A 324 10.80 -12.69 -6.31
CA ALA A 324 10.81 -14.00 -6.91
C ALA A 324 11.64 -14.08 -8.19
N GLY A 325 12.27 -13.00 -8.66
CA GLY A 325 12.98 -12.97 -9.95
C GLY A 325 12.02 -13.19 -11.13
N LEU A 326 10.77 -12.74 -11.03
CA LEU A 326 9.71 -12.90 -12.03
C LEU A 326 9.54 -11.60 -12.82
N PRO A 327 9.80 -11.59 -14.15
CA PRO A 327 9.60 -10.39 -14.97
C PRO A 327 8.13 -10.02 -15.04
N VAL A 328 7.86 -8.72 -15.21
CA VAL A 328 6.50 -8.18 -15.10
C VAL A 328 6.08 -7.49 -16.39
N VAL A 329 4.86 -7.76 -16.86
CA VAL A 329 4.15 -6.88 -17.78
C VAL A 329 3.13 -6.07 -16.97
N CYS A 330 3.21 -4.74 -17.05
CA CYS A 330 2.28 -3.89 -16.32
C CYS A 330 1.85 -2.65 -17.11
N THR A 331 0.76 -2.02 -16.68
CA THR A 331 0.33 -0.73 -17.22
C THR A 331 1.13 0.41 -16.59
N ALA A 332 1.38 1.47 -17.36
CA ALA A 332 1.98 2.72 -16.89
C ALA A 332 1.07 3.43 -15.87
N GLY A 333 1.62 4.42 -15.16
CA GLY A 333 0.84 5.37 -14.35
C GLY A 333 1.33 5.57 -12.92
N ASP A 334 2.23 4.73 -12.40
CA ASP A 334 2.81 4.85 -11.06
C ASP A 334 4.33 4.66 -11.05
N GLU A 335 4.93 4.90 -9.87
CA GLU A 335 6.38 4.85 -9.68
C GLU A 335 6.98 3.45 -9.95
N LEU A 336 6.30 2.38 -9.55
CA LEU A 336 6.84 1.03 -9.75
C LEU A 336 6.77 0.62 -11.22
N ALA A 337 5.75 1.06 -11.98
CA ALA A 337 5.72 0.87 -13.42
C ALA A 337 6.86 1.64 -14.13
N ALA A 338 7.16 2.87 -13.69
CA ALA A 338 8.32 3.60 -14.18
C ALA A 338 9.63 2.82 -13.93
N ARG A 339 9.80 2.27 -12.72
CA ARG A 339 10.95 1.42 -12.39
C ARG A 339 11.04 0.16 -13.27
N VAL A 340 9.89 -0.47 -13.59
CA VAL A 340 9.89 -1.63 -14.49
C VAL A 340 10.45 -1.25 -15.85
N ALA A 341 10.12 -0.08 -16.38
CA ALA A 341 10.64 0.41 -17.65
C ALA A 341 12.12 0.82 -17.56
N ASP A 342 12.47 1.65 -16.57
CA ASP A 342 13.80 2.28 -16.46
C ASP A 342 14.91 1.26 -16.11
N GLU A 343 14.57 0.25 -15.30
CA GLU A 343 15.49 -0.79 -14.83
C GLU A 343 15.41 -2.07 -15.70
N ASP A 344 14.61 -2.12 -16.76
CA ASP A 344 14.37 -3.29 -17.61
C ASP A 344 14.01 -4.55 -16.80
N LEU A 345 12.97 -4.42 -15.96
CA LEU A 345 12.45 -5.51 -15.12
C LEU A 345 11.30 -6.28 -15.78
N GLY A 346 10.96 -5.92 -17.02
CA GLY A 346 9.87 -6.46 -17.78
C GLY A 346 9.41 -5.52 -18.88
N ALA A 347 8.10 -5.31 -19.05
CA ALA A 347 7.55 -4.40 -20.04
C ALA A 347 6.39 -3.56 -19.51
N VAL A 348 6.24 -2.34 -19.99
CA VAL A 348 5.16 -1.41 -19.62
C VAL A 348 4.33 -1.09 -20.86
N THR A 349 3.00 -1.07 -20.68
CA THR A 349 2.02 -0.73 -21.74
C THR A 349 1.12 0.41 -21.27
N GLN A 350 0.38 1.01 -22.20
CA GLN A 350 -0.64 1.98 -21.82
C GLN A 350 -1.88 1.25 -21.22
N PRO A 351 -2.59 1.86 -20.26
CA PRO A 351 -3.83 1.34 -19.75
C PRO A 351 -4.87 1.06 -20.87
N GLY A 352 -5.58 -0.05 -20.79
CA GLY A 352 -6.63 -0.43 -21.74
C GLY A 352 -6.16 -1.01 -23.07
N ASP A 353 -4.86 -1.02 -23.37
CA ASP A 353 -4.31 -1.51 -24.64
C ASP A 353 -4.00 -3.02 -24.57
N ALA A 354 -4.99 -3.85 -24.88
CA ALA A 354 -4.87 -5.30 -24.86
C ALA A 354 -3.92 -5.84 -25.94
N GLU A 355 -3.83 -5.20 -27.10
CA GLU A 355 -2.93 -5.63 -28.19
C GLU A 355 -1.48 -5.38 -27.83
N ALA A 356 -1.16 -4.16 -27.35
CA ALA A 356 0.19 -3.85 -26.89
C ALA A 356 0.60 -4.74 -25.70
N MET A 357 -0.35 -5.06 -24.78
CA MET A 357 -0.12 -5.94 -23.65
C MET A 357 0.14 -7.39 -24.10
N ALA A 358 -0.59 -7.91 -25.09
CA ALA A 358 -0.34 -9.23 -25.67
C ALA A 358 1.05 -9.30 -26.32
N ALA A 359 1.43 -8.27 -27.09
CA ALA A 359 2.76 -8.18 -27.69
C ALA A 359 3.88 -8.04 -26.64
N ALA A 360 3.63 -7.33 -25.56
CA ALA A 360 4.57 -7.21 -24.43
C ALA A 360 4.78 -8.55 -23.72
N LEU A 361 3.70 -9.28 -23.43
CA LEU A 361 3.75 -10.63 -22.85
C LEU A 361 4.58 -11.56 -23.72
N GLU A 362 4.32 -11.58 -25.03
CA GLU A 362 5.03 -12.41 -26.00
C GLU A 362 6.54 -12.14 -25.94
N ARG A 363 6.97 -10.87 -26.03
CA ARG A 363 8.38 -10.48 -25.94
C ARG A 363 9.04 -10.89 -24.61
N VAL A 364 8.33 -10.71 -23.48
CA VAL A 364 8.87 -11.06 -22.16
C VAL A 364 9.02 -12.58 -22.01
N LEU A 365 8.05 -13.37 -22.50
CA LEU A 365 8.09 -14.82 -22.48
C LEU A 365 9.18 -15.38 -23.42
N GLU A 366 9.38 -14.78 -24.61
CA GLU A 366 10.44 -15.16 -25.54
C GLU A 366 11.83 -14.86 -25.00
N ARG A 367 12.01 -13.72 -24.35
CA ARG A 367 13.26 -13.34 -23.71
C ARG A 367 13.63 -14.25 -22.55
N GLY A 368 12.61 -14.77 -21.87
CA GLY A 368 12.73 -15.71 -20.78
C GLY A 368 13.16 -15.10 -19.46
N ARG A 369 12.69 -15.69 -18.37
CA ARG A 369 12.87 -15.24 -16.99
C ARG A 369 14.36 -15.01 -16.61
N GLY A 370 15.25 -15.89 -17.10
CA GLY A 370 16.69 -15.85 -16.78
C GLY A 370 17.37 -14.55 -17.19
N ASP A 371 16.93 -13.90 -18.27
CA ASP A 371 17.52 -12.66 -18.76
C ASP A 371 17.26 -11.47 -17.82
N TYR A 372 16.20 -11.51 -17.04
CA TYR A 372 15.84 -10.46 -16.08
C TYR A 372 16.40 -10.70 -14.66
N ALA A 373 16.91 -11.90 -14.37
CA ALA A 373 17.19 -12.36 -13.01
C ALA A 373 18.11 -11.43 -12.21
N ALA A 374 19.22 -10.97 -12.80
CA ALA A 374 20.20 -10.11 -12.10
C ALA A 374 19.60 -8.73 -11.76
N ARG A 375 18.81 -8.14 -12.66
CA ARG A 375 18.17 -6.83 -12.46
C ARG A 375 17.06 -6.91 -11.42
N LEU A 376 16.24 -7.95 -11.48
CA LEU A 376 15.18 -8.21 -10.50
C LEU A 376 15.76 -8.45 -9.10
N ALA A 377 16.84 -9.23 -8.98
CA ALA A 377 17.53 -9.43 -7.71
C ALA A 377 18.08 -8.12 -7.13
N ALA A 378 18.67 -7.26 -7.96
CA ALA A 378 19.15 -5.94 -7.53
C ALA A 378 17.99 -5.02 -7.10
N ALA A 379 16.84 -5.07 -7.80
CA ALA A 379 15.64 -4.33 -7.44
C ALA A 379 15.05 -4.81 -6.10
N ALA A 380 14.98 -6.13 -5.88
CA ALA A 380 14.53 -6.74 -4.64
C ALA A 380 15.43 -6.40 -3.44
N GLU A 381 16.76 -6.44 -3.64
CA GLU A 381 17.73 -6.12 -2.59
C GLU A 381 17.53 -4.71 -2.00
N ARG A 382 17.18 -3.74 -2.84
CA ARG A 382 16.89 -2.37 -2.39
C ARG A 382 15.59 -2.26 -1.59
N GLN A 383 14.70 -3.24 -1.74
CA GLN A 383 13.37 -3.27 -1.13
C GLN A 383 13.27 -4.25 0.05
N ARG A 384 14.38 -4.76 0.58
CA ARG A 384 14.34 -5.62 1.78
C ARG A 384 13.72 -4.87 2.95
N TRP A 385 12.85 -5.56 3.72
CA TRP A 385 12.16 -4.98 4.86
C TRP A 385 13.09 -4.32 5.87
N GLU A 386 14.28 -4.89 6.11
CA GLU A 386 15.26 -4.34 7.03
C GLU A 386 15.79 -2.97 6.58
N ARG A 387 15.89 -2.77 5.26
CA ARG A 387 16.30 -1.48 4.66
C ARG A 387 15.17 -0.47 4.68
N VAL A 388 13.99 -0.87 4.23
CA VAL A 388 12.85 0.07 4.14
C VAL A 388 12.33 0.48 5.51
N ALA A 389 12.52 -0.34 6.54
CA ALA A 389 12.13 -0.02 7.92
C ALA A 389 13.14 0.90 8.64
N GLU A 390 14.32 1.16 8.07
CA GLU A 390 15.39 1.94 8.73
C GLU A 390 14.95 3.34 9.20
N PRO A 391 14.13 4.12 8.46
CA PRO A 391 13.63 5.39 8.96
C PRO A 391 12.82 5.23 10.26
N ILE A 392 11.95 4.23 10.34
CA ILE A 392 11.19 3.93 11.57
C ILE A 392 12.15 3.48 12.69
N ALA A 393 13.12 2.62 12.37
CA ALA A 393 14.10 2.13 13.35
C ALA A 393 14.92 3.27 13.97
N ARG A 394 15.41 4.21 13.15
CA ARG A 394 16.12 5.42 13.61
C ARG A 394 15.22 6.27 14.51
N TRP A 395 13.99 6.47 14.11
CA TRP A 395 13.03 7.26 14.87
C TRP A 395 12.67 6.61 16.21
N VAL A 396 12.54 5.28 16.26
CA VAL A 396 12.32 4.51 17.51
C VAL A 396 13.54 4.61 18.44
N ALA A 397 14.75 4.58 17.90
CA ALA A 397 15.98 4.67 18.66
C ALA A 397 16.30 6.10 19.19
N SER A 398 15.67 7.12 18.63
CA SER A 398 15.85 8.51 19.06
C SER A 398 15.13 8.76 20.38
N ASP A 399 15.78 9.45 21.32
CA ASP A 399 15.14 9.91 22.57
C ASP A 399 14.36 11.22 22.42
N VAL A 400 14.46 11.86 21.25
CA VAL A 400 13.82 13.14 20.97
C VAL A 400 12.45 12.92 20.36
N ALA A 401 11.42 13.45 21.00
CA ALA A 401 10.09 13.57 20.40
C ALA A 401 9.96 14.98 19.80
N PRO A 402 9.96 15.13 18.47
CA PRO A 402 9.65 16.43 17.88
C PRO A 402 8.21 16.84 18.26
N PRO A 403 7.90 18.13 18.31
CA PRO A 403 6.52 18.57 18.52
C PRO A 403 5.65 18.05 17.38
N ARG A 404 4.40 17.70 17.69
CA ARG A 404 3.44 17.33 16.65
C ARG A 404 3.25 18.50 15.70
N PRO A 405 3.22 18.27 14.38
CA PRO A 405 2.81 19.31 13.45
C PRO A 405 1.43 19.86 13.89
N GLY A 406 1.33 21.15 14.11
CA GLY A 406 0.11 21.81 14.58
C GLY A 406 -0.14 21.81 16.10
N ASP A 407 0.73 21.25 16.95
CA ASP A 407 0.72 21.53 18.40
C ASP A 407 1.29 22.94 18.64
N GLY A 408 0.49 23.81 18.32
CA GLY A 408 0.20 24.98 18.94
C GLY A 408 1.08 26.16 19.18
N ARG A 409 2.14 26.46 18.66
CA ARG A 409 2.59 27.87 18.68
C ARG A 409 2.22 28.63 17.39
N GLY A 410 1.57 27.97 16.45
CA GLY A 410 1.58 28.42 15.06
C GLY A 410 0.28 28.51 14.28
N VAL A 411 -0.91 28.29 14.82
CA VAL A 411 -2.10 28.81 14.14
C VAL A 411 -2.23 30.28 14.47
N VAL A 412 -1.21 31.05 14.08
CA VAL A 412 -1.35 32.52 14.01
C VAL A 412 -2.37 32.77 12.92
N ARG A 413 -3.60 33.10 13.30
CA ARG A 413 -4.56 33.70 12.38
C ARG A 413 -3.89 34.93 11.81
N ALA A 414 -3.90 35.11 10.51
CA ALA A 414 -3.36 36.31 9.88
C ALA A 414 -3.81 37.55 10.67
N PRO A 415 -2.89 38.47 11.01
CA PRO A 415 -3.19 39.60 11.85
C PRO A 415 -4.46 40.29 11.33
N MET A 416 -5.31 40.75 12.25
CA MET A 416 -6.59 41.37 11.87
C MET A 416 -6.38 42.51 10.83
N GLN A 417 -5.25 43.21 10.90
CA GLN A 417 -4.86 44.22 9.91
C GLN A 417 -4.65 43.65 8.49
N GLN A 418 -4.05 42.44 8.36
CA GLN A 418 -3.89 41.81 7.06
C GLN A 418 -5.23 41.33 6.51
N ARG A 419 -6.09 40.75 7.35
CA ARG A 419 -7.47 40.36 6.98
C ARG A 419 -8.31 41.56 6.56
N LEU A 420 -8.15 42.69 7.22
CA LEU A 420 -8.81 43.97 6.85
C LEU A 420 -8.27 44.52 5.53
N ARG A 421 -6.96 44.42 5.26
CA ARG A 421 -6.36 44.80 3.96
C ARG A 421 -6.88 43.93 2.82
N GLU A 422 -6.94 42.63 3.02
CA GLU A 422 -7.49 41.68 2.05
C GLU A 422 -8.99 41.92 1.80
N ALA A 423 -9.77 42.18 2.84
CA ALA A 423 -11.18 42.55 2.72
C ALA A 423 -11.38 43.90 1.98
N ALA A 424 -10.54 44.89 2.27
CA ALA A 424 -10.56 46.18 1.59
C ALA A 424 -10.16 46.05 0.11
N TYR A 425 -9.15 45.21 -0.19
CA TYR A 425 -8.74 44.91 -1.57
C TYR A 425 -9.87 44.23 -2.36
N LEU A 426 -10.53 43.21 -1.77
CA LEU A 426 -11.67 42.51 -2.37
C LEU A 426 -12.88 43.45 -2.56
N ALA A 427 -13.16 44.34 -1.61
CA ALA A 427 -14.22 45.32 -1.71
C ALA A 427 -13.91 46.37 -2.78
N GLY A 428 -12.67 46.88 -2.85
CA GLY A 428 -12.19 47.81 -3.88
C GLY A 428 -12.21 47.20 -5.28
N GLY A 429 -11.81 45.92 -5.43
CA GLY A 429 -11.89 45.18 -6.70
C GLY A 429 -13.32 44.99 -7.19
N ARG A 430 -14.27 44.72 -6.31
CA ARG A 430 -15.71 44.63 -6.64
C ARG A 430 -16.30 46.01 -7.07
N ALA A 431 -15.88 47.09 -6.43
CA ALA A 431 -16.31 48.44 -6.80
C ALA A 431 -15.78 48.87 -8.17
N LEU A 432 -14.56 48.48 -8.52
CA LEU A 432 -13.97 48.73 -9.85
C LEU A 432 -14.68 47.92 -10.96
N LEU A 433 -15.06 46.67 -10.70
CA LEU A 433 -15.82 45.85 -11.64
C LEU A 433 -17.28 46.31 -11.81
N ALA A 434 -17.89 46.87 -10.76
CA ALA A 434 -19.24 47.44 -10.83
C ALA A 434 -19.30 48.74 -11.60
N ARG A 435 -18.20 49.52 -11.70
CA ARG A 435 -18.11 50.76 -12.50
C ARG A 435 -17.82 50.51 -13.98
N ARG A 436 -17.55 49.27 -14.39
CA ARG A 436 -17.31 48.87 -15.78
C ARG A 436 -18.52 48.16 -16.44
N ARG A 437 -19.63 48.12 -15.74
CA ARG A 437 -20.97 47.75 -16.27
C ARG A 437 -21.83 48.99 -16.27
#